data_9655e4715f09bcc83ea82d28490e225c
#
_entry.id   9655e4715f09bcc83ea82d28490e225c
#
_cell.length_a   1.000
_cell.length_b   1.000
_cell.length_c   1.000
_cell.angle_alpha   90.00
_cell.angle_beta   90.00
_cell.angle_gamma   90.00
#
_symmetry.space_group_name_H-M   'P 1'
#
loop_
_entity.id
_entity.type
_entity.pdbx_description
1 polymer ?
#
loop_
_entity_poly.entity_id
_entity_poly.type
_entity_poly.pdbx_seq_one_letter_code
_entity_poly.pdbx_strand_id
1 'polypeptide(L)'
;MQQLIKQIEQWAEDRNLIHGSTPQKQMLKLMEEFGELCGGITKNKPDVIKDSVGDCFVVMVILCKQLDLEAELYSSVVISEFKEGKYTDTSITEQLLEAVHNLGGIAIPINQGWRITKEWVELFCINLMIIALFEGLNFEDCVQHAYDQIKDRK
;
A
#
# COMPACT_ATOMS: atom_id res chain seq x y z
N MET A 1 13.14 5.58 0.35
CA MET A 1 11.92 4.93 0.91
C MET A 1 12.01 4.63 2.40
N GLN A 2 13.07 4.05 2.95
CA GLN A 2 13.16 3.69 4.38
C GLN A 2 12.94 4.87 5.34
N GLN A 3 13.47 6.04 5.02
CA GLN A 3 13.25 7.24 5.84
C GLN A 3 11.78 7.69 5.81
N LEU A 4 11.12 7.59 4.66
CA LEU A 4 9.71 7.96 4.50
C LEU A 4 8.80 7.02 5.29
N ILE A 5 9.08 5.71 5.29
CA ILE A 5 8.37 4.73 6.14
C ILE A 5 8.47 5.12 7.62
N LYS A 6 9.68 5.45 8.11
CA LYS A 6 9.86 5.89 9.50
C LYS A 6 9.11 7.19 9.82
N GLN A 7 9.03 8.12 8.89
CA GLN A 7 8.25 9.35 9.06
C GLN A 7 6.75 9.07 9.16
N ILE A 8 6.23 8.13 8.34
CA ILE A 8 4.83 7.70 8.41
C ILE A 8 4.55 6.99 9.75
N GLU A 9 5.43 6.09 10.19
CA GLU A 9 5.31 5.42 11.50
C GLU A 9 5.25 6.44 12.63
N GLN A 10 6.17 7.40 12.67
CA GLN A 10 6.21 8.44 13.69
C GLN A 10 4.96 9.31 13.67
N TRP A 11 4.52 9.72 12.48
CA TRP A 11 3.27 10.47 12.29
C TRP A 11 2.06 9.70 12.84
N ALA A 12 1.99 8.40 12.60
CA ALA A 12 0.91 7.55 13.09
C ALA A 12 0.94 7.36 14.62
N GLU A 13 2.14 7.26 15.21
CA GLU A 13 2.32 7.23 16.67
C GLU A 13 1.86 8.54 17.32
N ASP A 14 2.32 9.69 16.81
CA ASP A 14 1.98 11.03 17.31
C ASP A 14 0.47 11.29 17.31
N ARG A 15 -0.27 10.63 16.42
CA ARG A 15 -1.73 10.70 16.30
C ARG A 15 -2.48 9.58 16.99
N ASN A 16 -1.75 8.76 17.74
CA ASN A 16 -2.32 7.61 18.45
C ASN A 16 -3.07 6.62 17.51
N LEU A 17 -2.65 6.51 16.25
CA LEU A 17 -3.27 5.57 15.32
C LEU A 17 -2.81 4.13 15.57
N ILE A 18 -1.62 3.96 16.13
CA ILE A 18 -1.07 2.63 16.41
C ILE A 18 -1.81 1.97 17.57
N HIS A 19 -2.01 2.68 18.69
CA HIS A 19 -2.64 2.14 19.89
C HIS A 19 -4.12 2.54 20.06
N GLY A 20 -4.53 3.66 19.50
CA GLY A 20 -5.90 4.18 19.59
C GLY A 20 -6.83 3.72 18.47
N SER A 21 -6.33 2.96 17.50
CA SER A 21 -7.10 2.33 16.43
C SER A 21 -6.93 0.80 16.48
N THR A 22 -7.55 0.08 15.57
CA THR A 22 -7.46 -1.38 15.49
C THR A 22 -7.05 -1.83 14.10
N PRO A 23 -6.40 -3.00 13.95
CA PRO A 23 -6.10 -3.55 12.63
C PRO A 23 -7.33 -3.70 11.72
N GLN A 24 -8.50 -4.01 12.30
CA GLN A 24 -9.75 -4.10 11.55
C GLN A 24 -10.15 -2.75 10.94
N LYS A 25 -10.02 -1.65 11.70
CA LYS A 25 -10.32 -0.29 11.19
C LYS A 25 -9.32 0.13 10.12
N GLN A 26 -8.03 -0.20 10.30
CA GLN A 26 -7.01 0.07 9.28
C GLN A 26 -7.26 -0.78 8.02
N MET A 27 -7.71 -2.01 8.17
CA MET A 27 -8.07 -2.86 7.02
C MET A 27 -9.27 -2.28 6.25
N LEU A 28 -10.29 -1.74 6.93
CA LEU A 28 -11.40 -1.05 6.27
C LEU A 28 -10.91 0.20 5.51
N LYS A 29 -9.99 0.96 6.11
CA LYS A 29 -9.39 2.12 5.44
C LYS A 29 -8.59 1.70 4.21
N LEU A 30 -7.82 0.61 4.29
CA LEU A 30 -7.09 0.07 3.15
C LEU A 30 -8.04 -0.34 2.01
N MET A 31 -9.18 -0.96 2.33
CA MET A 31 -10.18 -1.35 1.32
C MET A 31 -10.82 -0.12 0.66
N GLU A 32 -11.05 0.96 1.41
CA GLU A 32 -11.53 2.24 0.88
C GLU A 32 -10.54 2.81 -0.14
N GLU A 33 -9.27 2.97 0.23
CA GLU A 33 -8.21 3.51 -0.63
C GLU A 33 -7.95 2.63 -1.86
N PHE A 34 -7.98 1.32 -1.67
CA PHE A 34 -7.85 0.39 -2.79
C PHE A 34 -9.04 0.47 -3.75
N GLY A 35 -10.24 0.68 -3.24
CA GLY A 35 -11.44 0.94 -4.04
C GLY A 35 -11.32 2.24 -4.86
N GLU A 36 -10.76 3.29 -4.28
CA GLU A 36 -10.47 4.55 -4.99
C GLU A 36 -9.42 4.34 -6.09
N LEU A 37 -8.36 3.56 -5.82
CA LEU A 37 -7.38 3.16 -6.82
C LEU A 37 -8.04 2.45 -8.01
N CYS A 38 -8.87 1.45 -7.76
CA CYS A 38 -9.64 0.75 -8.79
C CYS A 38 -10.52 1.71 -9.60
N GLY A 39 -11.18 2.63 -8.92
CA GLY A 39 -12.01 3.67 -9.55
C GLY A 39 -11.21 4.65 -10.39
N GLY A 40 -10.02 5.03 -9.93
CA GLY A 40 -9.08 5.88 -10.65
C GLY A 40 -8.60 5.24 -11.95
N ILE A 41 -8.21 3.98 -11.89
CA ILE A 41 -7.78 3.20 -13.07
C ILE A 41 -8.92 3.02 -14.07
N THR A 42 -10.10 2.59 -13.61
CA THR A 42 -11.27 2.34 -14.47
C THR A 42 -11.74 3.61 -15.20
N LYS A 43 -11.60 4.77 -14.56
CA LYS A 43 -12.02 6.07 -15.08
C LYS A 43 -10.88 6.87 -15.70
N ASN A 44 -9.68 6.28 -15.79
CA ASN A 44 -8.47 6.93 -16.31
C ASN A 44 -8.19 8.29 -15.66
N LYS A 45 -8.11 8.34 -14.33
CA LYS A 45 -7.86 9.54 -13.52
C LYS A 45 -6.48 9.49 -12.87
N PRO A 46 -5.42 10.00 -13.53
CA PRO A 46 -4.04 9.89 -13.05
C PRO A 46 -3.79 10.46 -11.64
N ASP A 47 -4.43 11.59 -11.31
CA ASP A 47 -4.28 12.23 -10.00
C ASP A 47 -4.85 11.35 -8.87
N VAL A 48 -6.01 10.72 -9.12
CA VAL A 48 -6.63 9.77 -8.18
C VAL A 48 -5.76 8.54 -8.03
N ILE A 49 -5.21 8.01 -9.13
CA ILE A 49 -4.33 6.83 -9.10
C ILE A 49 -3.09 7.12 -8.25
N LYS A 50 -2.43 8.27 -8.49
CA LYS A 50 -1.25 8.69 -7.74
C LYS A 50 -1.52 8.80 -6.24
N ASP A 51 -2.61 9.45 -5.88
CA ASP A 51 -3.06 9.65 -4.50
C ASP A 51 -3.35 8.29 -3.83
N SER A 52 -4.22 7.49 -4.44
CA SER A 52 -4.64 6.20 -3.89
C SER A 52 -3.51 5.17 -3.76
N VAL A 53 -2.52 5.15 -4.68
CA VAL A 53 -1.32 4.31 -4.52
C VAL A 53 -0.57 4.69 -3.25
N GLY A 54 -0.36 5.98 -3.02
CA GLY A 54 0.32 6.50 -1.84
C GLY A 54 -0.46 6.21 -0.56
N ASP A 55 -1.77 6.46 -0.57
CA ASP A 55 -2.64 6.25 0.59
C ASP A 55 -2.74 4.77 0.97
N CYS A 56 -2.87 3.85 0.01
CA CYS A 56 -2.80 2.41 0.28
C CYS A 56 -1.49 2.04 0.99
N PHE A 57 -0.36 2.60 0.55
CA PHE A 57 0.93 2.31 1.15
C PHE A 57 1.05 2.88 2.57
N VAL A 58 0.59 4.12 2.80
CA VAL A 58 0.55 4.74 4.14
C VAL A 58 -0.25 3.88 5.12
N VAL A 59 -1.44 3.45 4.72
CA VAL A 59 -2.29 2.59 5.56
C VAL A 59 -1.61 1.25 5.84
N MET A 60 -0.90 0.68 4.85
CA MET A 60 -0.16 -0.57 5.03
C MET A 60 0.99 -0.42 6.03
N VAL A 61 1.74 0.69 6.01
CA VAL A 61 2.78 0.98 7.01
C VAL A 61 2.18 1.02 8.42
N ILE A 62 1.04 1.69 8.60
CA ILE A 62 0.35 1.76 9.90
C ILE A 62 -0.11 0.38 10.35
N LEU A 63 -0.70 -0.39 9.46
CA LEU A 63 -1.18 -1.74 9.74
C LEU A 63 -0.06 -2.68 10.17
N CYS A 64 1.09 -2.66 9.49
CA CYS A 64 2.28 -3.43 9.88
C CYS A 64 2.76 -3.05 11.28
N LYS A 65 2.77 -1.75 11.59
CA LYS A 65 3.16 -1.27 12.91
C LYS A 65 2.19 -1.74 14.02
N GLN A 66 0.88 -1.70 13.77
CA GLN A 66 -0.12 -2.23 14.71
C GLN A 66 0.02 -3.73 14.97
N LEU A 67 0.44 -4.48 13.95
CA LEU A 67 0.57 -5.94 13.99
C LEU A 67 1.94 -6.40 14.47
N ASP A 68 2.88 -5.47 14.74
CA ASP A 68 4.30 -5.77 15.02
C ASP A 68 4.89 -6.69 13.94
N LEU A 69 4.59 -6.39 12.69
CA LEU A 69 4.94 -7.19 11.52
C LEU A 69 6.15 -6.59 10.80
N GLU A 70 7.29 -7.26 10.88
CA GLU A 70 8.47 -6.89 10.11
C GLU A 70 8.34 -7.41 8.67
N ALA A 71 7.90 -6.53 7.76
CA ALA A 71 7.72 -6.82 6.34
C ALA A 71 8.56 -5.88 5.47
N GLU A 72 9.05 -6.39 4.33
CA GLU A 72 9.73 -5.60 3.32
C GLU A 72 8.70 -4.93 2.41
N LEU A 73 8.30 -3.71 2.77
CA LEU A 73 7.23 -2.98 2.07
C LEU A 73 7.66 -2.36 0.74
N TYR A 74 8.96 -2.27 0.48
CA TYR A 74 9.51 -1.66 -0.73
C TYR A 74 10.65 -2.50 -1.30
N SER A 75 10.61 -2.77 -2.59
CA SER A 75 11.65 -3.50 -3.31
C SER A 75 12.18 -2.71 -4.50
N SER A 76 13.43 -2.26 -4.42
CA SER A 76 14.12 -1.65 -5.57
C SER A 76 14.36 -2.67 -6.70
N VAL A 77 14.37 -3.95 -6.38
CA VAL A 77 14.52 -5.04 -7.36
C VAL A 77 13.32 -5.06 -8.29
N VAL A 78 12.10 -4.99 -7.76
CA VAL A 78 10.86 -4.94 -8.56
C VAL A 78 10.87 -3.76 -9.53
N ILE A 79 11.32 -2.58 -9.07
CA ILE A 79 11.44 -1.39 -9.90
C ILE A 79 12.45 -1.61 -11.05
N SER A 80 13.60 -2.22 -10.74
CA SER A 80 14.63 -2.54 -11.75
C SER A 80 14.11 -3.55 -12.77
N GLU A 81 13.51 -4.63 -12.31
CA GLU A 81 12.96 -5.69 -13.15
C GLU A 81 11.85 -5.19 -14.08
N PHE A 82 11.00 -4.29 -13.61
CA PHE A 82 9.99 -3.66 -14.45
C PHE A 82 10.65 -2.86 -15.59
N LYS A 83 11.68 -2.05 -15.28
CA LYS A 83 12.43 -1.28 -16.29
C LYS A 83 13.16 -2.17 -17.29
N GLU A 84 13.55 -3.36 -16.88
CA GLU A 84 14.18 -4.39 -17.73
C GLU A 84 13.16 -5.16 -18.58
N GLY A 85 11.85 -4.88 -18.44
CA GLY A 85 10.79 -5.53 -19.20
C GLY A 85 10.41 -6.92 -18.72
N LYS A 86 10.68 -7.29 -17.47
CA LYS A 86 10.34 -8.60 -16.92
C LYS A 86 8.84 -8.79 -16.63
N TYR A 87 8.06 -7.71 -16.65
CA TYR A 87 6.61 -7.74 -16.40
C TYR A 87 5.77 -7.60 -17.68
N THR A 88 6.29 -8.08 -18.82
CA THR A 88 5.58 -8.02 -20.12
C THR A 88 4.40 -8.98 -20.22
N ASP A 89 4.40 -10.04 -19.41
CA ASP A 89 3.40 -11.11 -19.44
C ASP A 89 2.25 -10.88 -18.44
N THR A 90 2.12 -9.67 -17.89
CA THR A 90 1.04 -9.29 -16.99
C THR A 90 0.42 -7.97 -17.40
N SER A 91 -0.74 -7.65 -16.86
CA SER A 91 -1.51 -6.43 -17.11
C SER A 91 -1.89 -5.75 -15.79
N ILE A 92 -2.26 -4.48 -15.86
CA ILE A 92 -2.73 -3.74 -14.68
C ILE A 92 -3.97 -4.41 -14.06
N THR A 93 -4.85 -5.00 -14.88
CA THR A 93 -6.04 -5.73 -14.39
C THR A 93 -5.64 -6.97 -13.60
N GLU A 94 -4.67 -7.75 -14.09
CA GLU A 94 -4.15 -8.91 -13.35
C GLU A 94 -3.52 -8.48 -12.03
N GLN A 95 -2.74 -7.40 -12.02
CA GLN A 95 -2.14 -6.88 -10.79
C GLN A 95 -3.19 -6.41 -9.77
N LEU A 96 -4.30 -5.82 -10.22
CA LEU A 96 -5.42 -5.47 -9.33
C LEU A 96 -6.11 -6.70 -8.75
N LEU A 97 -6.34 -7.74 -9.56
CA LEU A 97 -6.96 -8.97 -9.09
C LEU A 97 -6.06 -9.77 -8.13
N GLU A 98 -4.76 -9.80 -8.39
CA GLU A 98 -3.77 -10.37 -7.46
C GLU A 98 -3.73 -9.57 -6.15
N ALA A 99 -3.80 -8.24 -6.20
CA ALA A 99 -3.89 -7.40 -5.02
C ALA A 99 -5.13 -7.72 -4.17
N VAL A 100 -6.30 -7.97 -4.77
CA VAL A 100 -7.51 -8.42 -4.07
C VAL A 100 -7.27 -9.75 -3.36
N HIS A 101 -6.60 -10.71 -4.02
CA HIS A 101 -6.24 -11.98 -3.40
C HIS A 101 -5.35 -11.77 -2.16
N ASN A 102 -4.32 -10.94 -2.28
CA ASN A 102 -3.41 -10.64 -1.19
C ASN A 102 -4.11 -9.88 -0.04
N LEU A 103 -5.04 -8.96 -0.35
CA LEU A 103 -5.89 -8.31 0.66
C LEU A 103 -6.73 -9.33 1.44
N GLY A 104 -7.26 -10.35 0.78
CA GLY A 104 -7.96 -11.46 1.44
C GLY A 104 -7.06 -12.21 2.41
N GLY A 105 -5.82 -12.48 2.02
CA GLY A 105 -4.80 -13.10 2.88
C GLY A 105 -4.42 -12.26 4.11
N ILE A 106 -4.60 -10.95 4.06
CA ILE A 106 -4.41 -10.05 5.20
C ILE A 106 -5.69 -9.94 6.04
N ALA A 107 -6.84 -9.75 5.40
CA ALA A 107 -8.11 -9.47 6.06
C ALA A 107 -8.65 -10.65 6.88
N ILE A 108 -8.53 -11.87 6.37
CA ILE A 108 -9.06 -13.06 7.04
C ILE A 108 -8.34 -13.31 8.37
N PRO A 109 -7.00 -13.33 8.46
CA PRO A 109 -6.30 -13.46 9.74
C PRO A 109 -6.64 -12.34 10.73
N ILE A 110 -6.74 -11.08 10.28
CA ILE A 110 -7.13 -9.95 11.13
C ILE A 110 -8.50 -10.19 11.75
N ASN A 111 -9.47 -10.62 10.95
CA ASN A 111 -10.84 -10.87 11.43
C ASN A 111 -10.91 -12.05 12.40
N GLN A 112 -10.10 -13.08 12.19
CA GLN A 112 -10.09 -14.29 13.00
C GLN A 112 -9.15 -14.20 14.22
N GLY A 113 -8.33 -13.15 14.32
CA GLY A 113 -7.29 -13.04 15.35
C GLY A 113 -6.15 -14.04 15.16
N TRP A 114 -5.92 -14.48 13.91
CA TRP A 114 -4.81 -15.37 13.57
C TRP A 114 -3.53 -14.57 13.29
N ARG A 115 -2.40 -15.25 13.36
CA ARG A 115 -1.13 -14.68 12.95
C ARG A 115 -1.13 -14.45 11.43
N ILE A 116 -0.75 -13.22 11.04
CA ILE A 116 -0.57 -12.87 9.63
C ILE A 116 0.86 -13.24 9.22
N THR A 117 1.01 -13.81 8.03
CA THR A 117 2.32 -13.95 7.40
C THR A 117 2.65 -12.69 6.62
N LYS A 118 3.91 -12.28 6.69
CA LYS A 118 4.37 -11.02 6.06
C LYS A 118 4.27 -11.07 4.53
N GLU A 119 4.31 -12.26 3.94
CA GLU A 119 4.27 -12.47 2.50
C GLU A 119 3.03 -11.84 1.85
N TRP A 120 1.86 -11.90 2.50
CA TRP A 120 0.64 -11.27 1.97
C TRP A 120 0.78 -9.74 1.85
N VAL A 121 1.41 -9.13 2.84
CA VAL A 121 1.67 -7.69 2.89
C VAL A 121 2.72 -7.30 1.85
N GLU A 122 3.82 -8.05 1.78
CA GLU A 122 4.90 -7.81 0.83
C GLU A 122 4.40 -7.94 -0.62
N LEU A 123 3.61 -8.98 -0.93
CA LEU A 123 3.02 -9.18 -2.25
C LEU A 123 2.02 -8.08 -2.62
N PHE A 124 1.19 -7.64 -1.67
CA PHE A 124 0.28 -6.51 -1.93
C PHE A 124 1.06 -5.23 -2.25
N CYS A 125 2.12 -4.92 -1.53
CA CYS A 125 2.97 -3.78 -1.82
C CYS A 125 3.67 -3.89 -3.18
N ILE A 126 4.08 -5.09 -3.58
CA ILE A 126 4.62 -5.35 -4.93
C ILE A 126 3.56 -5.06 -5.99
N ASN A 127 2.32 -5.50 -5.82
CA ASN A 127 1.24 -5.15 -6.74
C ASN A 127 1.07 -3.62 -6.87
N LEU A 128 1.08 -2.87 -5.76
CA LEU A 128 0.99 -1.40 -5.80
C LEU A 128 2.15 -0.77 -6.59
N MET A 129 3.38 -1.26 -6.39
CA MET A 129 4.55 -0.78 -7.13
C MET A 129 4.40 -1.03 -8.63
N ILE A 130 4.00 -2.23 -9.04
CA ILE A 130 3.81 -2.59 -10.44
C ILE A 130 2.67 -1.79 -11.06
N ILE A 131 1.55 -1.60 -10.35
CA ILE A 131 0.42 -0.77 -10.80
C ILE A 131 0.88 0.67 -11.07
N ALA A 132 1.63 1.28 -10.13
CA ALA A 132 2.18 2.61 -10.31
C ALA A 132 3.08 2.71 -11.56
N LEU A 133 3.94 1.71 -11.77
CA LEU A 133 4.84 1.67 -12.93
C LEU A 133 4.11 1.49 -14.25
N PHE A 134 3.04 0.69 -14.31
CA PHE A 134 2.17 0.58 -15.49
C PHE A 134 1.50 1.91 -15.85
N GLU A 135 1.17 2.72 -14.83
CA GLU A 135 0.60 4.06 -15.01
C GLU A 135 1.68 5.14 -15.28
N GLY A 136 2.95 4.75 -15.42
CA GLY A 136 4.06 5.67 -15.66
C GLY A 136 4.42 6.54 -14.45
N LEU A 137 4.00 6.15 -13.25
CA LEU A 137 4.24 6.87 -12.01
C LEU A 137 5.51 6.39 -11.32
N ASN A 138 6.18 7.30 -10.61
CA ASN A 138 7.21 6.95 -9.64
C ASN A 138 6.55 6.58 -8.31
N PHE A 139 6.78 5.38 -7.82
CA PHE A 139 6.14 4.88 -6.59
C PHE A 139 6.51 5.70 -5.35
N GLU A 140 7.78 6.09 -5.19
CA GLU A 140 8.21 6.92 -4.07
C GLU A 140 7.55 8.29 -4.08
N ASP A 141 7.34 8.88 -5.27
CA ASP A 141 6.63 10.16 -5.42
C ASP A 141 5.15 10.04 -5.03
N CYS A 142 4.52 8.89 -5.29
CA CYS A 142 3.14 8.64 -4.84
C CYS A 142 3.06 8.61 -3.31
N VAL A 143 3.97 7.89 -2.67
CA VAL A 143 4.01 7.77 -1.20
C VAL A 143 4.37 9.11 -0.55
N GLN A 144 5.34 9.85 -1.13
CA GLN A 144 5.70 11.18 -0.64
C GLN A 144 4.52 12.16 -0.75
N HIS A 145 3.79 12.10 -1.87
CA HIS A 145 2.59 12.92 -2.09
C HIS A 145 1.53 12.67 -1.00
N ALA A 146 1.20 11.41 -0.74
CA ALA A 146 0.25 11.03 0.30
C ALA A 146 0.72 11.49 1.69
N TYR A 147 2.00 11.30 2.03
CA TYR A 147 2.57 11.77 3.29
C TYR A 147 2.50 13.28 3.43
N ASP A 148 2.82 14.04 2.38
CA ASP A 148 2.75 15.51 2.39
C ASP A 148 1.34 16.04 2.63
N GLN A 149 0.31 15.31 2.20
CA GLN A 149 -1.08 15.67 2.46
C GLN A 149 -1.52 15.46 3.91
N ILE A 150 -0.91 14.51 4.61
CA ILE A 150 -1.34 14.14 5.96
C ILE A 150 -0.45 14.69 7.07
N LYS A 151 0.84 14.93 6.83
CA LYS A 151 1.84 15.29 7.85
C LYS A 151 1.45 16.47 8.73
N ASP A 152 0.76 17.47 8.16
CA ASP A 152 0.35 18.70 8.84
C ASP A 152 -1.11 18.66 9.36
N ARG A 153 -1.85 17.58 9.08
CA ARG A 153 -3.20 17.41 9.63
C ARG A 153 -3.10 17.24 11.15
N LYS A 154 -3.84 18.08 11.90
CA LYS A 154 -3.96 17.99 13.36
C LYS A 154 -5.00 16.98 13.77
#